data_b0af74da4361df144b20bdb716c53bbf
#
_entry.id   b0af74da4361df144b20bdb716c53bbf
#
_cell.length_a   1.000
_cell.length_b   1.000
_cell.length_c   1.000
_cell.angle_alpha   90.00
_cell.angle_beta   90.00
_cell.angle_gamma   90.00
#
_symmetry.space_group_name_H-M   'P 1'
#
loop_
_entity.id
_entity.type
_entity.pdbx_description
1 polymer ?
#
loop_
_entity_poly.entity_id
_entity_poly.type
_entity_poly.pdbx_seq_one_letter_code
_entity_poly.pdbx_strand_id
1 'polypeptide(L)'
;MNRDSFVIITGEIGIGKTTILNTVIEELGPEYVTAKLVHTTLSDIELLQALLSEFGMPNYTKKKVLLLDTLRSFFLEKQRAGKHVVIIVDEAQNLSSSALEELRLLSCIDTSDKRIVSIVLTGQPSLDDLLDAPGLTQLRQRARLRQRLDAMVEAETIDYIRHRLQVAGGNVDDIFEADTLPEIHRLTFGIPRLINTLCDTAMTACMVDECHKVNIEVIDNVVHELRWQWFEEKNPRHEKEASAAVHQKSADSHVNLMVYRAGQLLQQVETSTFPFVIGRSNANDLVIIDKEVSRRHALIDCIGGIYVVEDLNSRNGILVNQKSRGRALLRSGDIISFGGVDVVFYLERQQGIQPRSELLERAATDSGDDTGQRVTIPNIGSQALG
;
A
#
# COMPACT_ATOMS: atom_id res chain seq x y z
N MET A 1 15.04 11.91 22.25
CA MET A 1 14.38 10.91 21.40
C MET A 1 14.24 9.61 22.15
N ASN A 2 13.01 9.08 22.27
CA ASN A 2 12.82 7.71 22.76
C ASN A 2 13.44 6.77 21.72
N ARG A 3 14.45 6.02 22.12
CA ARG A 3 15.11 5.01 21.27
C ARG A 3 14.24 3.76 21.23
N ASP A 4 13.18 3.76 20.43
CA ASP A 4 12.35 2.58 20.24
C ASP A 4 13.10 1.51 19.44
N SER A 5 12.93 0.24 19.79
CA SER A 5 13.64 -0.86 19.11
C SER A 5 13.14 -1.07 17.70
N PHE A 6 11.82 -0.85 17.47
CA PHE A 6 11.18 -0.97 16.17
C PHE A 6 10.26 0.20 15.91
N VAL A 7 10.39 0.76 14.71
CA VAL A 7 9.49 1.73 14.11
C VAL A 7 8.98 1.12 12.81
N ILE A 8 7.67 1.10 12.62
CA ILE A 8 7.04 0.58 11.42
C ILE A 8 6.29 1.71 10.74
N ILE A 9 6.55 1.90 9.45
CA ILE A 9 5.89 2.89 8.60
C ILE A 9 5.27 2.15 7.42
N THR A 10 3.94 2.12 7.35
CA THR A 10 3.22 1.51 6.24
C THR A 10 2.47 2.55 5.43
N GLY A 11 2.17 2.23 4.19
CA GLY A 11 1.40 3.10 3.30
C GLY A 11 1.41 2.61 1.87
N GLU A 12 0.54 3.15 1.05
CA GLU A 12 0.38 2.76 -0.35
C GLU A 12 1.63 3.06 -1.19
N ILE A 13 1.70 2.45 -2.38
CA ILE A 13 2.75 2.73 -3.36
C ILE A 13 2.68 4.21 -3.77
N GLY A 14 3.83 4.88 -3.83
CA GLY A 14 3.90 6.27 -4.26
C GLY A 14 3.52 7.31 -3.20
N ILE A 15 3.20 6.90 -1.95
CA ILE A 15 2.79 7.80 -0.85
C ILE A 15 3.96 8.60 -0.24
N GLY A 16 5.21 8.31 -0.62
CA GLY A 16 6.38 9.05 -0.14
C GLY A 16 7.15 8.38 1.00
N LYS A 17 6.93 7.09 1.33
CA LYS A 17 7.66 6.36 2.39
C LYS A 17 9.18 6.51 2.29
N THR A 18 9.75 6.20 1.13
CA THR A 18 11.19 6.27 0.87
C THR A 18 11.72 7.71 0.95
N THR A 19 10.93 8.70 0.57
CA THR A 19 11.29 10.13 0.68
C THR A 19 11.42 10.53 2.16
N ILE A 20 10.43 10.19 2.98
CA ILE A 20 10.46 10.45 4.42
C ILE A 20 11.67 9.77 5.06
N LEU A 21 11.95 8.51 4.70
CA LEU A 21 13.13 7.81 5.20
C LEU A 21 14.44 8.51 4.84
N ASN A 22 14.59 8.96 3.61
CA ASN A 22 15.80 9.66 3.18
C ASN A 22 15.97 10.96 3.96
N THR A 23 14.91 11.75 4.12
CA THR A 23 14.94 12.98 4.93
C THR A 23 15.36 12.67 6.37
N VAL A 24 14.78 11.63 6.99
CA VAL A 24 15.15 11.23 8.36
C VAL A 24 16.63 10.83 8.43
N ILE A 25 17.15 10.08 7.44
CA ILE A 25 18.55 9.67 7.40
C ILE A 25 19.47 10.90 7.30
N GLU A 26 19.13 11.87 6.47
CA GLU A 26 19.90 13.12 6.28
C GLU A 26 19.92 13.97 7.55
N GLU A 27 18.84 13.95 8.34
CA GLU A 27 18.74 14.66 9.62
C GLU A 27 19.43 13.94 10.79
N LEU A 28 19.82 12.66 10.63
CA LEU A 28 20.55 11.93 11.64
C LEU A 28 21.97 12.49 11.78
N GLY A 29 22.34 12.83 13.02
CA GLY A 29 23.67 13.34 13.35
C GLY A 29 24.78 12.28 13.31
N PRO A 30 26.04 12.68 13.50
CA PRO A 30 27.20 11.78 13.46
C PRO A 30 27.23 10.73 14.59
N GLU A 31 26.37 10.89 15.58
CA GLU A 31 26.17 9.90 16.66
C GLU A 31 25.38 8.66 16.22
N TYR A 32 24.83 8.65 14.98
CA TYR A 32 24.13 7.51 14.41
C TYR A 32 25.01 6.82 13.36
N VAL A 33 24.91 5.49 13.31
CA VAL A 33 25.50 4.64 12.25
C VAL A 33 24.34 3.93 11.58
N THR A 34 24.12 4.21 10.31
CA THR A 34 22.97 3.71 9.55
C THR A 34 23.35 2.61 8.58
N ALA A 35 22.50 1.58 8.45
CA ALA A 35 22.48 0.64 7.34
C ALA A 35 21.12 0.68 6.67
N LYS A 36 21.06 0.83 5.35
CA LYS A 36 19.82 0.90 4.58
C LYS A 36 19.74 -0.25 3.58
N LEU A 37 18.81 -1.16 3.81
CA LEU A 37 18.49 -2.26 2.90
C LEU A 37 17.32 -1.87 2.00
N VAL A 38 17.54 -1.89 0.70
CA VAL A 38 16.53 -1.59 -0.34
C VAL A 38 16.08 -2.87 -1.04
N HIS A 39 17.00 -3.84 -1.23
CA HIS A 39 16.68 -5.14 -1.77
C HIS A 39 16.31 -6.09 -0.64
N THR A 40 15.06 -6.52 -0.58
CA THR A 40 14.50 -7.23 0.57
C THR A 40 14.04 -8.66 0.27
N THR A 41 14.21 -9.14 -0.97
CA THR A 41 14.00 -10.56 -1.31
C THR A 41 15.22 -11.36 -0.89
N LEU A 42 15.47 -11.47 0.42
CA LEU A 42 16.65 -12.05 1.03
C LEU A 42 16.30 -13.19 1.97
N SER A 43 17.11 -14.25 1.95
CA SER A 43 17.13 -15.24 3.04
C SER A 43 17.72 -14.62 4.32
N ASP A 44 17.58 -15.32 5.45
CA ASP A 44 18.14 -14.89 6.74
C ASP A 44 19.68 -14.71 6.69
N ILE A 45 20.39 -15.56 5.97
CA ILE A 45 21.83 -15.46 5.79
C ILE A 45 22.20 -14.26 4.91
N GLU A 46 21.50 -14.09 3.79
CA GLU A 46 21.74 -12.97 2.88
C GLU A 46 21.42 -11.62 3.52
N LEU A 47 20.40 -11.55 4.38
CA LEU A 47 20.09 -10.38 5.19
C LEU A 47 21.28 -9.97 6.09
N LEU A 48 21.88 -10.95 6.81
CA LEU A 48 23.02 -10.68 7.67
C LEU A 48 24.26 -10.26 6.87
N GLN A 49 24.48 -10.88 5.70
CA GLN A 49 25.56 -10.49 4.79
C GLN A 49 25.35 -9.08 4.23
N ALA A 50 24.13 -8.73 3.83
CA ALA A 50 23.79 -7.41 3.35
C ALA A 50 24.00 -6.34 4.42
N LEU A 51 23.61 -6.61 5.67
CA LEU A 51 23.86 -5.70 6.79
C LEU A 51 25.35 -5.48 7.04
N LEU A 52 26.16 -6.54 7.01
CA LEU A 52 27.62 -6.42 7.14
C LEU A 52 28.21 -5.59 5.99
N SER A 53 27.74 -5.80 4.77
CA SER A 53 28.18 -5.01 3.61
C SER A 53 27.86 -3.53 3.76
N GLU A 54 26.64 -3.20 4.20
CA GLU A 54 26.22 -1.82 4.45
C GLU A 54 27.05 -1.13 5.55
N PHE A 55 27.51 -1.90 6.55
CA PHE A 55 28.45 -1.41 7.57
C PHE A 55 29.92 -1.41 7.13
N GLY A 56 30.22 -1.77 5.89
CA GLY A 56 31.59 -1.81 5.34
C GLY A 56 32.44 -2.97 5.89
N MET A 57 31.80 -4.05 6.32
CA MET A 57 32.47 -5.19 6.95
C MET A 57 32.56 -6.40 6.00
N PRO A 58 33.57 -7.29 6.18
CA PRO A 58 33.65 -8.52 5.41
C PRO A 58 32.46 -9.45 5.65
N ASN A 59 31.87 -9.99 4.59
CA ASN A 59 30.65 -10.81 4.62
C ASN A 59 30.74 -12.13 3.85
N TYR A 60 31.94 -12.63 3.60
CA TYR A 60 32.20 -13.80 2.71
C TYR A 60 31.77 -15.15 3.29
N THR A 61 31.52 -15.25 4.58
CA THR A 61 31.11 -16.51 5.21
C THR A 61 29.61 -16.77 5.04
N LYS A 62 29.24 -18.05 4.88
CA LYS A 62 27.84 -18.52 4.94
C LYS A 62 27.47 -19.10 6.31
N LYS A 63 28.39 -19.06 7.29
CA LYS A 63 28.12 -19.55 8.66
C LYS A 63 27.39 -18.47 9.44
N LYS A 64 26.09 -18.63 9.63
CA LYS A 64 25.20 -17.70 10.33
C LYS A 64 25.75 -17.22 11.67
N VAL A 65 26.31 -18.16 12.47
CA VAL A 65 26.88 -17.84 13.80
C VAL A 65 28.00 -16.81 13.70
N LEU A 66 28.87 -16.91 12.69
CA LEU A 66 29.98 -15.96 12.51
C LEU A 66 29.49 -14.59 12.06
N LEU A 67 28.44 -14.54 11.21
CA LEU A 67 27.84 -13.29 10.77
C LEU A 67 27.21 -12.55 11.96
N LEU A 68 26.46 -13.27 12.80
CA LEU A 68 25.85 -12.72 14.01
C LEU A 68 26.90 -12.24 15.03
N ASP A 69 27.96 -13.00 15.25
CA ASP A 69 29.06 -12.61 16.14
C ASP A 69 29.77 -11.35 15.66
N THR A 70 29.97 -11.24 14.34
CA THR A 70 30.59 -10.06 13.70
C THR A 70 29.70 -8.83 13.90
N LEU A 71 28.39 -8.93 13.60
CA LEU A 71 27.43 -7.84 13.81
C LEU A 71 27.37 -7.43 15.28
N ARG A 72 27.28 -8.40 16.18
CA ARG A 72 27.24 -8.15 17.64
C ARG A 72 28.48 -7.39 18.09
N SER A 73 29.67 -7.82 17.68
CA SER A 73 30.94 -7.18 18.02
C SER A 73 30.98 -5.75 17.52
N PHE A 74 30.54 -5.53 16.27
CA PHE A 74 30.41 -4.20 15.67
C PHE A 74 29.46 -3.30 16.47
N PHE A 75 28.25 -3.77 16.81
CA PHE A 75 27.28 -2.97 17.56
C PHE A 75 27.82 -2.58 18.93
N LEU A 76 28.50 -3.49 19.64
CA LEU A 76 29.12 -3.19 20.93
C LEU A 76 30.27 -2.20 20.80
N GLU A 77 31.07 -2.28 19.72
CA GLU A 77 32.13 -1.29 19.42
C GLU A 77 31.51 0.11 19.23
N LYS A 78 30.47 0.23 18.39
CA LYS A 78 29.80 1.52 18.13
C LYS A 78 29.18 2.09 19.38
N GLN A 79 28.58 1.24 20.22
CA GLN A 79 28.05 1.68 21.52
C GLN A 79 29.15 2.22 22.44
N ARG A 80 30.31 1.56 22.53
CA ARG A 80 31.46 2.06 23.33
C ARG A 80 31.97 3.40 22.82
N ALA A 81 31.86 3.62 21.51
CA ALA A 81 32.17 4.92 20.87
C ALA A 81 31.03 5.96 21.04
N GLY A 82 29.99 5.68 21.83
CA GLY A 82 28.84 6.57 22.04
C GLY A 82 27.89 6.67 20.88
N LYS A 83 28.03 5.82 19.87
CA LYS A 83 27.18 5.80 18.67
C LYS A 83 26.00 4.87 18.82
N HIS A 84 24.89 5.18 18.13
CA HIS A 84 23.68 4.36 18.04
C HIS A 84 23.53 3.79 16.63
N VAL A 85 23.18 2.52 16.53
CA VAL A 85 22.99 1.85 15.24
C VAL A 85 21.53 1.91 14.83
N VAL A 86 21.27 2.30 13.57
CA VAL A 86 19.94 2.34 12.98
C VAL A 86 19.94 1.45 11.73
N ILE A 87 19.17 0.40 11.76
CA ILE A 87 18.93 -0.47 10.60
C ILE A 87 17.62 -0.06 9.95
N ILE A 88 17.67 0.26 8.69
CA ILE A 88 16.52 0.69 7.90
C ILE A 88 16.26 -0.34 6.81
N VAL A 89 15.04 -0.84 6.75
CA VAL A 89 14.61 -1.80 5.72
C VAL A 89 13.43 -1.21 4.97
N ASP A 90 13.68 -0.86 3.70
CA ASP A 90 12.62 -0.41 2.81
C ASP A 90 11.97 -1.62 2.10
N GLU A 91 10.68 -1.52 1.73
CA GLU A 91 9.91 -2.62 1.14
C GLU A 91 9.96 -3.92 1.99
N ALA A 92 9.88 -3.78 3.32
CA ALA A 92 10.05 -4.87 4.30
C ALA A 92 8.97 -5.97 4.18
N GLN A 93 7.85 -5.72 3.49
CA GLN A 93 6.87 -6.76 3.20
C GLN A 93 7.41 -7.87 2.29
N ASN A 94 8.57 -7.67 1.64
CA ASN A 94 9.22 -8.71 0.82
C ASN A 94 10.13 -9.63 1.63
N LEU A 95 10.40 -9.30 2.92
CA LEU A 95 11.19 -10.16 3.79
C LEU A 95 10.42 -11.44 4.16
N SER A 96 11.15 -12.53 4.26
CA SER A 96 10.62 -13.76 4.86
C SER A 96 10.39 -13.59 6.36
N SER A 97 9.47 -14.39 6.93
CA SER A 97 9.26 -14.41 8.38
C SER A 97 10.54 -14.75 9.16
N SER A 98 11.44 -15.59 8.60
CA SER A 98 12.74 -15.91 9.20
C SER A 98 13.67 -14.70 9.20
N ALA A 99 13.71 -13.90 8.14
CA ALA A 99 14.52 -12.68 8.08
C ALA A 99 14.01 -11.60 9.06
N LEU A 100 12.69 -11.46 9.22
CA LEU A 100 12.09 -10.57 10.22
C LEU A 100 12.43 -11.03 11.65
N GLU A 101 12.46 -12.33 11.91
CA GLU A 101 12.86 -12.87 13.20
C GLU A 101 14.35 -12.61 13.50
N GLU A 102 15.25 -12.68 12.49
CA GLU A 102 16.65 -12.27 12.66
C GLU A 102 16.77 -10.79 13.03
N LEU A 103 16.03 -9.91 12.39
CA LEU A 103 16.00 -8.49 12.77
C LEU A 103 15.53 -8.32 14.22
N ARG A 104 14.51 -9.08 14.63
CA ARG A 104 14.06 -9.10 16.03
C ARG A 104 15.19 -9.52 16.98
N LEU A 105 15.92 -10.57 16.66
CA LEU A 105 17.05 -11.05 17.46
C LEU A 105 18.17 -10.03 17.54
N LEU A 106 18.51 -9.36 16.43
CA LEU A 106 19.49 -8.27 16.40
C LEU A 106 19.08 -7.10 17.31
N SER A 107 17.79 -6.79 17.37
CA SER A 107 17.27 -5.74 18.26
C SER A 107 17.35 -6.09 19.75
N CYS A 108 17.60 -7.37 20.08
CA CYS A 108 17.79 -7.85 21.45
C CYS A 108 19.23 -7.71 21.96
N ILE A 109 20.16 -7.26 21.11
CA ILE A 109 21.55 -7.03 21.50
C ILE A 109 21.58 -5.72 22.32
N ASP A 110 21.19 -5.83 23.58
CA ASP A 110 21.18 -4.73 24.54
C ASP A 110 22.30 -4.91 25.57
N THR A 111 22.80 -3.81 26.11
CA THR A 111 23.55 -3.84 27.37
C THR A 111 22.61 -3.45 28.51
N SER A 112 23.00 -3.75 29.76
CA SER A 112 22.15 -3.65 30.97
C SER A 112 21.39 -2.31 31.12
N ASP A 113 21.81 -1.23 30.46
CA ASP A 113 21.22 0.10 30.63
C ASP A 113 20.82 0.84 29.35
N LYS A 114 21.19 0.37 28.14
CA LYS A 114 20.94 1.12 26.89
C LYS A 114 20.67 0.22 25.71
N ARG A 115 19.65 0.57 24.93
CA ARG A 115 19.41 0.00 23.61
C ARG A 115 20.49 0.47 22.64
N ILE A 116 21.04 -0.47 21.87
CA ILE A 116 22.14 -0.23 20.96
C ILE A 116 21.63 -0.08 19.54
N VAL A 117 20.57 -0.81 19.19
CA VAL A 117 20.04 -0.91 17.82
C VAL A 117 18.59 -0.49 17.78
N SER A 118 18.25 0.37 16.83
CA SER A 118 16.89 0.66 16.39
C SER A 118 16.68 0.16 14.98
N ILE A 119 15.49 -0.37 14.69
CA ILE A 119 15.13 -0.91 13.39
C ILE A 119 13.91 -0.15 12.87
N VAL A 120 14.01 0.36 11.66
CA VAL A 120 12.92 1.03 10.95
C VAL A 120 12.52 0.14 9.78
N LEU A 121 11.28 -0.33 9.79
CA LEU A 121 10.69 -1.10 8.71
C LEU A 121 9.72 -0.20 7.95
N THR A 122 9.90 -0.07 6.65
CA THR A 122 8.91 0.57 5.80
C THR A 122 8.36 -0.43 4.80
N GLY A 123 7.09 -0.29 4.46
CA GLY A 123 6.47 -1.22 3.52
C GLY A 123 5.06 -0.83 3.11
N GLN A 124 4.48 -1.65 2.24
CA GLN A 124 3.09 -1.56 1.85
C GLN A 124 2.19 -2.05 2.99
N PRO A 125 0.87 -1.81 2.95
CA PRO A 125 -0.07 -2.28 3.98
C PRO A 125 0.01 -3.78 4.27
N SER A 126 0.40 -4.60 3.26
CA SER A 126 0.66 -6.04 3.45
C SER A 126 1.78 -6.37 4.45
N LEU A 127 2.62 -5.39 4.82
CA LEU A 127 3.56 -5.54 5.93
C LEU A 127 2.83 -5.67 7.28
N ASP A 128 1.73 -4.94 7.47
CA ASP A 128 0.93 -5.05 8.69
C ASP A 128 0.34 -6.46 8.81
N ASP A 129 -0.21 -7.01 7.70
CA ASP A 129 -0.73 -8.39 7.66
C ASP A 129 0.36 -9.42 7.97
N LEU A 130 1.55 -9.24 7.40
CA LEU A 130 2.70 -10.10 7.66
C LEU A 130 3.11 -10.07 9.14
N LEU A 131 3.16 -8.89 9.74
CA LEU A 131 3.54 -8.71 11.16
C LEU A 131 2.47 -9.22 12.13
N ASP A 132 1.22 -9.28 11.71
CA ASP A 132 0.12 -9.82 12.52
C ASP A 132 0.01 -11.35 12.44
N ALA A 133 0.82 -12.00 11.59
CA ALA A 133 0.91 -13.47 11.53
C ALA A 133 1.34 -14.09 12.88
N PRO A 134 0.80 -15.27 13.24
CA PRO A 134 1.05 -15.88 14.57
C PRO A 134 2.52 -16.08 14.92
N GLY A 135 3.39 -16.28 13.93
CA GLY A 135 4.85 -16.49 14.13
C GLY A 135 5.62 -15.22 14.52
N LEU A 136 5.05 -14.01 14.34
CA LEU A 136 5.76 -12.74 14.55
C LEU A 136 5.23 -11.94 15.76
N THR A 137 4.49 -12.58 16.66
CA THR A 137 3.88 -11.94 17.83
C THR A 137 4.90 -11.20 18.71
N GLN A 138 6.12 -11.73 18.86
CA GLN A 138 7.17 -11.10 19.67
C GLN A 138 7.73 -9.83 19.02
N LEU A 139 7.86 -9.81 17.67
CA LEU A 139 8.26 -8.62 16.92
C LEU A 139 7.17 -7.56 17.05
N ARG A 140 5.90 -7.95 16.88
CA ARG A 140 4.74 -7.06 17.06
C ARG A 140 4.72 -6.35 18.41
N GLN A 141 5.01 -7.07 19.49
CA GLN A 141 5.06 -6.48 20.84
C GLN A 141 6.19 -5.45 21.02
N ARG A 142 7.27 -5.56 20.23
CA ARG A 142 8.40 -4.62 20.25
C ARG A 142 8.20 -3.40 19.36
N ALA A 143 7.33 -3.49 18.36
CA ALA A 143 6.97 -2.41 17.47
C ALA A 143 5.98 -1.44 18.14
N ARG A 144 6.51 -0.55 18.98
CA ARG A 144 5.71 0.42 19.73
C ARG A 144 5.18 1.55 18.85
N LEU A 145 5.96 1.95 17.86
CA LEU A 145 5.58 3.01 16.92
C LEU A 145 5.22 2.37 15.59
N ARG A 146 3.93 2.37 15.28
CA ARG A 146 3.38 2.02 13.97
C ARG A 146 2.66 3.24 13.42
N GLN A 147 3.11 3.69 12.30
CA GLN A 147 2.53 4.83 11.61
C GLN A 147 2.11 4.41 10.21
N ARG A 148 0.86 4.67 9.88
CA ARG A 148 0.36 4.54 8.52
C ARG A 148 0.39 5.90 7.86
N LEU A 149 0.97 5.95 6.66
CA LEU A 149 0.92 7.13 5.80
C LEU A 149 -0.32 7.00 4.92
N ASP A 150 -1.18 7.97 5.03
CA ASP A 150 -2.38 8.09 4.21
C ASP A 150 -2.14 9.09 3.07
N ALA A 151 -3.00 9.04 2.04
CA ALA A 151 -2.97 10.00 0.95
C ALA A 151 -3.31 11.40 1.47
N MET A 152 -2.74 12.41 0.84
CA MET A 152 -2.98 13.82 1.18
C MET A 152 -4.45 14.19 0.97
N VAL A 153 -5.01 15.00 1.86
CA VAL A 153 -6.28 15.67 1.60
C VAL A 153 -6.08 16.80 0.60
N GLU A 154 -7.16 17.36 0.06
CA GLU A 154 -7.10 18.40 -1.00
C GLU A 154 -6.22 19.59 -0.60
N ALA A 155 -6.38 20.12 0.60
CA ALA A 155 -5.56 21.24 1.08
C ALA A 155 -4.07 20.88 1.12
N GLU A 156 -3.72 19.69 1.60
CA GLU A 156 -2.33 19.21 1.64
C GLU A 156 -1.77 18.97 0.24
N THR A 157 -2.59 18.50 -0.71
CA THR A 157 -2.19 18.36 -2.13
C THR A 157 -1.82 19.71 -2.73
N ILE A 158 -2.65 20.74 -2.50
CA ILE A 158 -2.41 22.10 -2.98
C ILE A 158 -1.13 22.65 -2.37
N ASP A 159 -0.95 22.51 -1.06
CA ASP A 159 0.26 22.97 -0.35
C ASP A 159 1.51 22.20 -0.79
N TYR A 160 1.38 20.91 -1.10
CA TYR A 160 2.47 20.10 -1.64
C TYR A 160 2.92 20.60 -3.02
N ILE A 161 1.99 20.86 -3.94
CA ILE A 161 2.30 21.39 -5.29
C ILE A 161 2.96 22.76 -5.15
N ARG A 162 2.40 23.65 -4.33
CA ARG A 162 2.95 24.98 -4.05
C ARG A 162 4.37 24.91 -3.54
N HIS A 163 4.60 24.07 -2.53
CA HIS A 163 5.93 23.90 -1.93
C HIS A 163 6.95 23.37 -2.95
N ARG A 164 6.58 22.36 -3.75
CA ARG A 164 7.45 21.80 -4.79
C ARG A 164 7.90 22.84 -5.80
N LEU A 165 6.97 23.65 -6.29
CA LEU A 165 7.24 24.74 -7.23
C LEU A 165 8.09 25.84 -6.59
N GLN A 166 7.81 26.22 -5.36
CA GLN A 166 8.57 27.22 -4.63
C GLN A 166 10.04 26.80 -4.42
N VAL A 167 10.29 25.53 -4.07
CA VAL A 167 11.66 24.98 -3.96
C VAL A 167 12.38 24.99 -5.30
N ALA A 168 11.65 24.80 -6.41
CA ALA A 168 12.20 24.91 -7.77
C ALA A 168 12.36 26.36 -8.26
N GLY A 169 11.98 27.37 -7.45
CA GLY A 169 12.08 28.79 -7.79
C GLY A 169 10.88 29.34 -8.56
N GLY A 170 9.80 28.57 -8.71
CA GLY A 170 8.55 28.97 -9.35
C GLY A 170 7.46 29.37 -8.37
N ASN A 171 6.38 29.94 -8.90
CA ASN A 171 5.18 30.25 -8.15
C ASN A 171 3.98 29.51 -8.77
N VAL A 172 3.18 28.84 -7.94
CA VAL A 172 2.02 28.04 -8.41
C VAL A 172 1.03 28.89 -9.18
N ASP A 173 0.77 30.12 -8.75
CA ASP A 173 -0.19 31.01 -9.36
C ASP A 173 0.23 31.51 -10.76
N ASP A 174 1.53 31.42 -11.10
CA ASP A 174 2.03 31.77 -12.44
C ASP A 174 1.99 30.58 -13.41
N ILE A 175 1.89 29.35 -12.87
CA ILE A 175 2.01 28.11 -13.65
C ILE A 175 0.64 27.43 -13.82
N PHE A 176 -0.18 27.39 -12.77
CA PHE A 176 -1.48 26.71 -12.76
C PHE A 176 -2.62 27.72 -12.59
N GLU A 177 -3.76 27.46 -13.23
CA GLU A 177 -5.01 28.13 -12.89
C GLU A 177 -5.55 27.57 -11.59
N ALA A 178 -6.25 28.41 -10.79
CA ALA A 178 -6.66 28.07 -9.42
C ALA A 178 -7.61 26.85 -9.34
N ASP A 179 -8.41 26.63 -10.37
CA ASP A 179 -9.38 25.54 -10.47
C ASP A 179 -8.74 24.19 -10.87
N THR A 180 -7.49 24.20 -11.39
CA THR A 180 -6.78 22.96 -11.72
C THR A 180 -6.28 22.21 -10.50
N LEU A 181 -5.94 22.91 -9.42
CA LEU A 181 -5.36 22.28 -8.24
C LEU A 181 -6.32 21.31 -7.51
N PRO A 182 -7.61 21.65 -7.28
CA PRO A 182 -8.59 20.69 -6.78
C PRO A 182 -8.80 19.51 -7.74
N GLU A 183 -8.77 19.77 -9.07
CA GLU A 183 -8.91 18.73 -10.07
C GLU A 183 -7.72 17.76 -10.08
N ILE A 184 -6.48 18.26 -9.92
CA ILE A 184 -5.30 17.42 -9.74
C ILE A 184 -5.47 16.53 -8.51
N HIS A 185 -5.95 17.07 -7.38
CA HIS A 185 -6.22 16.25 -6.20
C HIS A 185 -7.26 15.16 -6.50
N ARG A 186 -8.37 15.51 -7.15
CA ARG A 186 -9.43 14.59 -7.54
C ARG A 186 -8.92 13.44 -8.41
N LEU A 187 -8.03 13.73 -9.34
CA LEU A 187 -7.47 12.77 -10.30
C LEU A 187 -6.37 11.88 -9.69
N THR A 188 -5.63 12.41 -8.72
CA THR A 188 -4.45 11.75 -8.13
C THR A 188 -4.72 11.13 -6.76
N PHE A 189 -5.92 11.37 -6.17
CA PHE A 189 -6.28 10.96 -4.80
C PHE A 189 -5.31 11.45 -3.72
N GLY A 190 -4.57 12.53 -3.98
CA GLY A 190 -3.56 13.02 -3.06
C GLY A 190 -2.33 12.13 -2.94
N ILE A 191 -2.06 11.25 -3.93
CA ILE A 191 -0.87 10.39 -3.95
C ILE A 191 0.30 11.15 -4.57
N PRO A 192 1.40 11.44 -3.84
CA PRO A 192 2.51 12.28 -4.30
C PRO A 192 3.10 11.86 -5.65
N ARG A 193 3.24 10.55 -5.89
CA ARG A 193 3.77 10.04 -7.16
C ARG A 193 2.86 10.41 -8.34
N LEU A 194 1.54 10.27 -8.18
CA LEU A 194 0.58 10.61 -9.22
C LEU A 194 0.50 12.12 -9.42
N ILE A 195 0.53 12.91 -8.33
CA ILE A 195 0.56 14.37 -8.38
C ILE A 195 1.78 14.83 -9.19
N ASN A 196 2.97 14.31 -8.89
CA ASN A 196 4.19 14.67 -9.61
C ASN A 196 4.08 14.31 -11.09
N THR A 197 3.66 13.08 -11.42
CA THR A 197 3.51 12.65 -12.80
C THR A 197 2.56 13.55 -13.57
N LEU A 198 1.38 13.86 -13.00
CA LEU A 198 0.39 14.70 -13.66
C LEU A 198 0.89 16.14 -13.83
N CYS A 199 1.45 16.74 -12.78
CA CYS A 199 1.96 18.12 -12.84
C CYS A 199 3.13 18.25 -13.82
N ASP A 200 4.11 17.33 -13.78
CA ASP A 200 5.29 17.38 -14.66
C ASP A 200 4.87 17.23 -16.13
N THR A 201 3.95 16.30 -16.43
CA THR A 201 3.44 16.12 -17.80
C THR A 201 2.61 17.32 -18.26
N ALA A 202 1.74 17.87 -17.38
CA ALA A 202 0.91 19.02 -17.70
C ALA A 202 1.74 20.30 -17.96
N MET A 203 2.76 20.54 -17.16
CA MET A 203 3.69 21.65 -17.39
C MET A 203 4.45 21.47 -18.72
N THR A 204 4.87 20.24 -19.04
CA THR A 204 5.56 19.93 -20.29
C THR A 204 4.64 20.14 -21.49
N ALA A 205 3.39 19.65 -21.44
CA ALA A 205 2.40 19.84 -22.50
C ALA A 205 2.11 21.33 -22.72
N CYS A 206 1.88 22.08 -21.62
CA CYS A 206 1.65 23.53 -21.71
C CYS A 206 2.83 24.28 -22.32
N MET A 207 4.07 23.85 -22.04
CA MET A 207 5.26 24.45 -22.65
C MET A 207 5.36 24.15 -24.16
N VAL A 208 4.98 22.96 -24.59
CA VAL A 208 4.96 22.55 -26.01
C VAL A 208 3.88 23.29 -26.80
N ASP A 209 2.69 23.46 -26.20
CA ASP A 209 1.55 24.13 -26.79
C ASP A 209 1.59 25.67 -26.64
N GLU A 210 2.69 26.21 -26.08
CA GLU A 210 2.90 27.65 -25.81
C GLU A 210 1.76 28.28 -24.99
N CYS A 211 1.10 27.52 -24.12
CA CYS A 211 0.05 28.06 -23.26
C CYS A 211 0.61 28.86 -22.09
N HIS A 212 -0.11 29.87 -21.63
CA HIS A 212 0.35 30.74 -20.57
C HIS A 212 0.32 30.08 -19.19
N LYS A 213 -0.67 29.23 -18.92
CA LYS A 213 -0.86 28.50 -17.68
C LYS A 213 -1.51 27.15 -17.96
N VAL A 214 -1.22 26.19 -17.11
CA VAL A 214 -1.92 24.91 -17.08
C VAL A 214 -3.35 25.16 -16.62
N ASN A 215 -4.30 24.87 -17.49
CA ASN A 215 -5.73 24.94 -17.25
C ASN A 215 -6.35 23.52 -17.24
N ILE A 216 -7.65 23.41 -16.99
CA ILE A 216 -8.36 22.12 -16.94
C ILE A 216 -8.26 21.36 -18.26
N GLU A 217 -8.29 22.04 -19.40
CA GLU A 217 -8.21 21.40 -20.71
C GLU A 217 -6.84 20.70 -20.91
N VAL A 218 -5.75 21.34 -20.49
CA VAL A 218 -4.40 20.71 -20.48
C VAL A 218 -4.37 19.50 -19.58
N ILE A 219 -4.95 19.59 -18.37
CA ILE A 219 -5.03 18.45 -17.44
C ILE A 219 -5.80 17.29 -18.08
N ASP A 220 -6.95 17.55 -18.70
CA ASP A 220 -7.77 16.55 -19.37
C ASP A 220 -7.01 15.84 -20.51
N ASN A 221 -6.33 16.62 -21.36
CA ASN A 221 -5.52 16.09 -22.46
C ASN A 221 -4.38 15.20 -21.93
N VAL A 222 -3.68 15.65 -20.90
CA VAL A 222 -2.57 14.90 -20.28
C VAL A 222 -3.05 13.60 -19.64
N VAL A 223 -4.18 13.61 -18.95
CA VAL A 223 -4.78 12.40 -18.39
C VAL A 223 -5.12 11.39 -19.46
N HIS A 224 -5.62 11.87 -20.60
CA HIS A 224 -5.87 11.03 -21.77
C HIS A 224 -4.57 10.45 -22.35
N GLU A 225 -3.51 11.26 -22.51
CA GLU A 225 -2.20 10.80 -22.98
C GLU A 225 -1.53 9.80 -22.02
N LEU A 226 -1.65 10.03 -20.71
CA LEU A 226 -1.18 9.10 -19.68
C LEU A 226 -2.00 7.81 -19.65
N ARG A 227 -3.05 7.73 -20.51
CA ARG A 227 -3.99 6.60 -20.54
C ARG A 227 -4.58 6.28 -19.18
N TRP A 228 -4.84 7.31 -18.41
CA TRP A 228 -5.58 7.17 -17.17
C TRP A 228 -7.06 6.98 -17.52
N GLN A 229 -7.44 5.76 -17.88
CA GLN A 229 -8.67 5.38 -18.62
C GLN A 229 -9.99 5.73 -17.90
N TRP A 230 -9.97 5.98 -16.59
CA TRP A 230 -11.17 6.44 -15.87
C TRP A 230 -11.70 7.80 -16.34
N PHE A 231 -10.94 8.50 -17.17
CA PHE A 231 -11.28 9.83 -17.68
C PHE A 231 -12.06 9.78 -19.00
N GLU A 232 -11.82 8.77 -19.84
CA GLU A 232 -12.38 8.70 -21.21
C GLU A 232 -13.92 8.59 -21.23
N GLU A 233 -14.54 8.02 -20.19
CA GLU A 233 -15.99 7.79 -20.17
C GLU A 233 -16.85 9.03 -19.88
N LYS A 234 -16.27 10.14 -19.40
CA LYS A 234 -17.03 11.38 -19.11
C LYS A 234 -17.02 12.42 -20.24
N ASN A 235 -16.23 12.22 -21.29
CA ASN A 235 -16.10 13.20 -22.37
C ASN A 235 -16.69 12.66 -23.69
N PRO A 236 -17.94 13.03 -24.07
CA PRO A 236 -18.62 12.46 -25.25
C PRO A 236 -18.03 12.88 -26.59
N ARG A 237 -16.93 13.64 -26.61
CA ARG A 237 -16.32 14.14 -27.85
C ARG A 237 -15.42 13.12 -28.56
N HIS A 238 -15.02 12.02 -27.93
CA HIS A 238 -14.03 11.05 -28.46
C HIS A 238 -14.56 9.64 -28.71
N GLU A 239 -15.88 9.42 -28.79
CA GLU A 239 -16.48 8.09 -29.00
C GLU A 239 -16.09 7.36 -30.31
N LYS A 240 -15.31 7.94 -31.22
CA LYS A 240 -15.03 7.34 -32.54
C LYS A 240 -13.69 6.64 -32.69
N GLU A 241 -12.75 6.76 -31.74
CA GLU A 241 -11.40 6.18 -31.86
C GLU A 241 -11.07 5.09 -30.84
N ALA A 242 -11.91 4.84 -29.84
CA ALA A 242 -11.65 3.95 -28.70
C ALA A 242 -11.80 2.44 -28.99
N SER A 243 -11.84 2.01 -30.26
CA SER A 243 -12.09 0.58 -30.62
C SER A 243 -10.85 -0.32 -30.59
N ALA A 244 -9.69 0.15 -30.17
CA ALA A 244 -8.44 -0.64 -30.12
C ALA A 244 -7.63 -0.42 -28.85
N ALA A 245 -8.28 -0.44 -27.68
CA ALA A 245 -7.55 -0.40 -26.41
C ALA A 245 -6.75 -1.69 -26.22
N VAL A 246 -5.44 -1.59 -26.38
CA VAL A 246 -4.49 -2.68 -26.07
C VAL A 246 -4.46 -2.86 -24.56
N HIS A 247 -4.98 -3.98 -24.10
CA HIS A 247 -4.85 -4.41 -22.69
C HIS A 247 -3.37 -4.46 -22.29
N GLN A 248 -2.97 -3.58 -21.38
CA GLN A 248 -1.61 -3.62 -20.84
C GLN A 248 -1.53 -4.65 -19.70
N LYS A 249 -0.61 -5.60 -19.84
CA LYS A 249 -0.28 -6.57 -18.80
C LYS A 249 0.57 -5.86 -17.74
N SER A 250 0.06 -5.71 -16.51
CA SER A 250 0.89 -5.26 -15.39
C SER A 250 1.90 -6.37 -15.04
N ALA A 251 3.19 -6.04 -15.07
CA ALA A 251 4.27 -7.04 -15.18
C ALA A 251 4.42 -7.98 -13.96
N ASP A 252 3.86 -7.67 -12.76
CA ASP A 252 4.22 -8.39 -11.53
C ASP A 252 3.10 -8.65 -10.50
N SER A 253 1.82 -8.36 -10.79
CA SER A 253 0.76 -8.54 -9.79
C SER A 253 -0.48 -9.19 -10.39
N HIS A 254 -0.82 -10.39 -9.92
CA HIS A 254 -2.10 -11.04 -10.20
C HIS A 254 -3.14 -10.57 -9.18
N VAL A 255 -4.30 -10.14 -9.68
CA VAL A 255 -5.47 -9.80 -8.88
C VAL A 255 -6.42 -10.97 -8.89
N ASN A 256 -6.89 -11.34 -7.72
CA ASN A 256 -7.90 -12.36 -7.53
C ASN A 256 -9.19 -11.68 -7.04
N LEU A 257 -10.27 -11.82 -7.80
CA LEU A 257 -11.59 -11.30 -7.49
C LEU A 257 -12.51 -12.45 -7.10
N MET A 258 -12.96 -12.46 -5.84
CA MET A 258 -13.86 -13.48 -5.31
C MET A 258 -15.26 -12.89 -5.18
N VAL A 259 -16.22 -13.45 -5.90
CA VAL A 259 -17.62 -13.00 -5.97
C VAL A 259 -18.47 -13.78 -4.99
N TYR A 260 -19.12 -13.10 -4.08
CA TYR A 260 -20.00 -13.69 -3.06
C TYR A 260 -21.44 -13.19 -3.19
N ARG A 261 -22.40 -14.04 -2.83
CA ARG A 261 -23.79 -13.64 -2.60
C ARG A 261 -24.29 -14.31 -1.32
N ALA A 262 -24.81 -13.51 -0.40
CA ALA A 262 -25.26 -13.99 0.91
C ALA A 262 -24.23 -14.90 1.61
N GLY A 263 -22.95 -14.58 1.53
CA GLY A 263 -21.84 -15.31 2.14
C GLY A 263 -21.39 -16.55 1.35
N GLN A 264 -22.05 -16.90 0.24
CA GLN A 264 -21.66 -18.04 -0.61
C GLN A 264 -20.80 -17.58 -1.77
N LEU A 265 -19.63 -18.21 -1.97
CA LEU A 265 -18.77 -18.00 -3.12
C LEU A 265 -19.47 -18.47 -4.40
N LEU A 266 -19.65 -17.55 -5.36
CA LEU A 266 -20.26 -17.83 -6.66
C LEU A 266 -19.21 -18.04 -7.75
N GLN A 267 -18.16 -17.21 -7.75
CA GLN A 267 -17.16 -17.19 -8.82
C GLN A 267 -15.84 -16.65 -8.27
N GLN A 268 -14.73 -17.11 -8.84
CA GLN A 268 -13.40 -16.57 -8.63
C GLN A 268 -12.79 -16.28 -10.00
N VAL A 269 -12.19 -15.09 -10.15
CA VAL A 269 -11.56 -14.65 -11.40
C VAL A 269 -10.19 -14.09 -11.08
N GLU A 270 -9.17 -14.60 -11.75
CA GLU A 270 -7.81 -14.08 -11.69
C GLU A 270 -7.54 -13.22 -12.94
N THR A 271 -6.97 -12.04 -12.73
CA THR A 271 -6.59 -11.15 -13.83
C THR A 271 -5.27 -10.44 -13.56
N SER A 272 -4.53 -10.21 -14.62
CA SER A 272 -3.38 -9.29 -14.64
C SER A 272 -3.58 -8.20 -15.70
N THR A 273 -4.77 -8.14 -16.29
CA THR A 273 -5.10 -7.25 -17.39
C THR A 273 -6.07 -6.17 -16.89
N PHE A 274 -5.73 -4.92 -17.11
CA PHE A 274 -6.50 -3.76 -16.74
C PHE A 274 -6.59 -2.79 -17.92
N PRO A 275 -7.66 -2.01 -18.04
CA PRO A 275 -8.82 -1.93 -17.13
C PRO A 275 -9.68 -3.21 -17.16
N PHE A 276 -10.41 -3.47 -16.06
CA PHE A 276 -11.21 -4.66 -15.86
C PHE A 276 -12.65 -4.25 -15.52
N VAL A 277 -13.59 -4.53 -16.41
CA VAL A 277 -14.97 -4.06 -16.30
C VAL A 277 -15.86 -5.10 -15.64
N ILE A 278 -16.68 -4.67 -14.69
CA ILE A 278 -17.63 -5.49 -13.94
C ILE A 278 -19.05 -5.05 -14.28
N GLY A 279 -19.93 -6.01 -14.55
CA GLY A 279 -21.34 -5.69 -14.81
C GLY A 279 -22.15 -6.88 -15.30
N ARG A 280 -23.43 -6.64 -15.57
CA ARG A 280 -24.39 -7.69 -15.96
C ARG A 280 -24.30 -8.12 -17.43
N SER A 281 -23.69 -7.33 -18.30
CA SER A 281 -23.53 -7.67 -19.73
C SER A 281 -22.47 -8.74 -19.93
N ASN A 282 -22.70 -9.67 -20.85
CA ASN A 282 -21.72 -10.69 -21.25
C ASN A 282 -20.47 -10.11 -21.96
N ALA A 283 -20.47 -8.81 -22.25
CA ALA A 283 -19.33 -8.10 -22.85
C ALA A 283 -18.33 -7.61 -21.80
N ASN A 284 -18.59 -7.77 -20.49
CA ASN A 284 -17.69 -7.37 -19.43
C ASN A 284 -16.70 -8.48 -19.07
N ASP A 285 -15.58 -8.10 -18.43
CA ASP A 285 -14.54 -9.03 -17.99
C ASP A 285 -15.03 -9.90 -16.81
N LEU A 286 -15.83 -9.30 -15.90
CA LEU A 286 -16.54 -10.03 -14.84
C LEU A 286 -18.06 -9.84 -15.01
N VAL A 287 -18.74 -10.94 -15.33
CA VAL A 287 -20.19 -10.94 -15.50
C VAL A 287 -20.89 -11.33 -14.20
N ILE A 288 -21.66 -10.39 -13.64
CA ILE A 288 -22.49 -10.60 -12.45
C ILE A 288 -23.97 -10.58 -12.87
N ILE A 289 -24.60 -11.75 -12.94
CA ILE A 289 -26.01 -11.88 -13.31
C ILE A 289 -26.89 -11.53 -12.11
N ASP A 290 -27.15 -10.24 -11.95
CA ASP A 290 -28.07 -9.73 -10.92
C ASP A 290 -28.86 -8.52 -11.45
N LYS A 291 -30.12 -8.39 -11.01
CA LYS A 291 -31.01 -7.28 -11.44
C LYS A 291 -30.57 -5.90 -10.92
N GLU A 292 -29.84 -5.88 -9.81
CA GLU A 292 -29.32 -4.66 -9.17
C GLU A 292 -27.99 -4.24 -9.76
N VAL A 293 -27.33 -5.09 -10.54
CA VAL A 293 -26.09 -4.79 -11.23
C VAL A 293 -26.38 -4.22 -12.62
N SER A 294 -25.83 -3.07 -12.96
CA SER A 294 -25.97 -2.40 -14.26
C SER A 294 -25.27 -3.21 -15.37
N ARG A 295 -25.59 -2.98 -16.65
CA ARG A 295 -24.95 -3.64 -17.79
C ARG A 295 -23.43 -3.49 -17.78
N ARG A 296 -22.95 -2.28 -17.57
CA ARG A 296 -21.60 -1.90 -17.13
C ARG A 296 -21.79 -1.22 -15.80
N HIS A 297 -21.17 -1.70 -14.74
CA HIS A 297 -21.44 -1.19 -13.39
C HIS A 297 -20.24 -0.51 -12.81
N ALA A 298 -19.09 -1.15 -12.83
CA ALA A 298 -17.85 -0.62 -12.29
C ALA A 298 -16.66 -1.01 -13.16
N LEU A 299 -15.58 -0.24 -13.00
CA LEU A 299 -14.27 -0.47 -13.61
C LEU A 299 -13.24 -0.62 -12.49
N ILE A 300 -12.39 -1.62 -12.59
CA ILE A 300 -11.14 -1.68 -11.80
C ILE A 300 -9.99 -1.38 -12.73
N ASP A 301 -9.13 -0.44 -12.34
CA ASP A 301 -7.93 -0.09 -13.12
C ASP A 301 -6.66 -0.19 -12.25
N CYS A 302 -5.51 -0.33 -12.93
CA CYS A 302 -4.18 -0.44 -12.29
C CYS A 302 -3.24 0.60 -12.86
N ILE A 303 -2.90 1.61 -12.04
CA ILE A 303 -2.10 2.75 -12.46
C ILE A 303 -0.81 2.78 -11.65
N GLY A 304 0.30 2.49 -12.30
CA GLY A 304 1.60 2.49 -11.62
C GLY A 304 1.65 1.56 -10.40
N GLY A 305 0.87 0.47 -10.42
CA GLY A 305 0.76 -0.48 -9.32
C GLY A 305 -0.29 -0.10 -8.25
N ILE A 306 -1.06 0.96 -8.48
CA ILE A 306 -2.18 1.40 -7.62
C ILE A 306 -3.48 0.95 -8.27
N TYR A 307 -4.31 0.24 -7.50
CA TYR A 307 -5.61 -0.24 -7.97
C TYR A 307 -6.74 0.69 -7.54
N VAL A 308 -7.62 0.98 -8.47
CA VAL A 308 -8.74 1.90 -8.30
C VAL A 308 -10.00 1.23 -8.78
N VAL A 309 -11.12 1.34 -8.04
CA VAL A 309 -12.45 1.03 -8.55
C VAL A 309 -13.23 2.31 -8.81
N GLU A 310 -13.95 2.34 -9.92
CA GLU A 310 -14.82 3.46 -10.29
C GLU A 310 -16.21 2.96 -10.68
N ASP A 311 -17.24 3.68 -10.23
CA ASP A 311 -18.64 3.47 -10.63
C ASP A 311 -18.89 4.06 -12.01
N LEU A 312 -19.33 3.24 -12.96
CA LEU A 312 -19.62 3.61 -14.34
C LEU A 312 -21.04 4.20 -14.50
N ASN A 313 -21.42 5.16 -13.66
CA ASN A 313 -22.76 5.72 -13.59
C ASN A 313 -23.82 4.61 -13.47
N SER A 314 -23.57 3.67 -12.60
CA SER A 314 -24.48 2.55 -12.36
C SER A 314 -25.77 3.03 -11.69
N ARG A 315 -26.81 2.23 -11.76
CA ARG A 315 -28.13 2.59 -11.20
C ARG A 315 -28.11 2.71 -9.68
N ASN A 316 -27.33 1.85 -9.02
CA ASN A 316 -27.33 1.72 -7.56
C ASN A 316 -26.03 2.17 -6.91
N GLY A 317 -25.00 2.55 -7.72
CA GLY A 317 -23.69 2.92 -7.21
C GLY A 317 -22.90 1.72 -6.68
N ILE A 318 -21.69 1.97 -6.22
CA ILE A 318 -20.84 0.99 -5.55
C ILE A 318 -20.63 1.36 -4.08
N LEU A 319 -20.50 0.33 -3.23
CA LEU A 319 -20.03 0.50 -1.86
C LEU A 319 -18.64 -0.15 -1.76
N VAL A 320 -17.69 0.57 -1.20
CA VAL A 320 -16.37 0.01 -0.84
C VAL A 320 -16.27 -0.02 0.67
N ASN A 321 -16.15 -1.23 1.23
CA ASN A 321 -16.18 -1.46 2.68
C ASN A 321 -17.38 -0.76 3.35
N GLN A 322 -18.59 -1.01 2.80
CA GLN A 322 -19.88 -0.46 3.25
C GLN A 322 -20.02 1.08 3.13
N LYS A 323 -19.06 1.77 2.52
CA LYS A 323 -19.17 3.22 2.28
C LYS A 323 -19.47 3.48 0.81
N SER A 324 -20.51 4.28 0.53
CA SER A 324 -20.83 4.69 -0.84
C SER A 324 -19.69 5.52 -1.42
N ARG A 325 -19.22 5.14 -2.60
CA ARG A 325 -18.13 5.78 -3.32
C ARG A 325 -18.43 5.83 -4.81
N GLY A 326 -18.21 6.98 -5.46
CA GLY A 326 -18.18 7.04 -6.91
C GLY A 326 -16.87 6.45 -7.46
N ARG A 327 -15.81 6.56 -6.63
CA ARG A 327 -14.46 6.08 -6.93
C ARG A 327 -13.68 5.84 -5.64
N ALA A 328 -12.83 4.81 -5.59
CA ALA A 328 -12.00 4.50 -4.43
C ALA A 328 -10.72 3.75 -4.82
N LEU A 329 -9.69 3.95 -4.00
CA LEU A 329 -8.50 3.10 -4.01
C LEU A 329 -8.85 1.73 -3.45
N LEU A 330 -8.34 0.67 -4.11
CA LEU A 330 -8.50 -0.71 -3.67
C LEU A 330 -7.24 -1.23 -3.01
N ARG A 331 -7.45 -1.92 -1.89
CA ARG A 331 -6.44 -2.65 -1.14
C ARG A 331 -6.78 -4.13 -1.11
N SER A 332 -5.77 -4.96 -0.94
CA SER A 332 -6.03 -6.41 -0.76
C SER A 332 -6.93 -6.63 0.45
N GLY A 333 -8.02 -7.36 0.25
CA GLY A 333 -9.08 -7.60 1.25
C GLY A 333 -10.25 -6.61 1.20
N ASP A 334 -10.24 -5.58 0.36
CA ASP A 334 -11.37 -4.66 0.22
C ASP A 334 -12.57 -5.36 -0.42
N ILE A 335 -13.76 -5.00 0.07
CA ILE A 335 -15.05 -5.53 -0.40
C ILE A 335 -15.75 -4.46 -1.23
N ILE A 336 -16.05 -4.78 -2.49
CA ILE A 336 -16.82 -3.94 -3.40
C ILE A 336 -18.21 -4.54 -3.49
N SER A 337 -19.23 -3.83 -3.02
CA SER A 337 -20.62 -4.32 -3.03
C SER A 337 -21.42 -3.68 -4.15
N PHE A 338 -22.15 -4.52 -4.90
CA PHE A 338 -23.03 -4.17 -6.01
C PHE A 338 -24.44 -4.67 -5.70
N GLY A 339 -25.18 -3.92 -4.88
CA GLY A 339 -26.48 -4.40 -4.38
C GLY A 339 -26.30 -5.61 -3.46
N GLY A 340 -26.88 -6.76 -3.82
CA GLY A 340 -26.77 -8.00 -3.04
C GLY A 340 -25.55 -8.90 -3.35
N VAL A 341 -24.57 -8.39 -4.09
CA VAL A 341 -23.35 -9.15 -4.48
C VAL A 341 -22.11 -8.41 -4.01
N ASP A 342 -21.22 -9.14 -3.36
CA ASP A 342 -19.94 -8.67 -2.86
C ASP A 342 -18.79 -9.23 -3.69
N VAL A 343 -17.86 -8.39 -4.10
CA VAL A 343 -16.62 -8.77 -4.78
C VAL A 343 -15.45 -8.41 -3.86
N VAL A 344 -14.74 -9.41 -3.41
CA VAL A 344 -13.54 -9.23 -2.58
C VAL A 344 -12.33 -9.16 -3.49
N PHE A 345 -11.57 -8.09 -3.35
CA PHE A 345 -10.37 -7.80 -4.13
C PHE A 345 -9.13 -8.30 -3.39
N TYR A 346 -8.34 -9.19 -4.00
CA TYR A 346 -7.08 -9.68 -3.46
C TYR A 346 -5.93 -9.46 -4.44
N LEU A 347 -4.79 -9.03 -3.91
CA LEU A 347 -3.52 -8.99 -4.63
C LEU A 347 -2.77 -10.30 -4.35
N GLU A 348 -2.64 -11.17 -5.36
CA GLU A 348 -1.78 -12.33 -5.26
C GLU A 348 -0.34 -11.97 -5.59
N ARG A 349 0.57 -12.28 -4.66
CA ARG A 349 2.00 -12.39 -4.93
C ARG A 349 2.35 -13.85 -5.18
N GLN A 350 3.29 -14.09 -6.08
CA GLN A 350 3.85 -15.43 -6.30
C GLN A 350 4.50 -15.97 -5.02
N GLN A 351 3.72 -16.43 -4.07
CA GLN A 351 4.06 -17.42 -3.02
C GLN A 351 2.82 -17.72 -2.18
N GLY A 352 2.36 -18.97 -2.30
CA GLY A 352 1.24 -19.64 -1.66
C GLY A 352 0.79 -19.14 -0.28
N ILE A 353 -0.37 -18.50 -0.24
CA ILE A 353 -1.20 -18.41 0.97
C ILE A 353 -2.63 -18.76 0.54
N GLN A 354 -3.17 -19.85 1.10
CA GLN A 354 -4.56 -20.22 0.94
C GLN A 354 -5.47 -19.16 1.59
N PRO A 355 -6.59 -18.77 0.95
CA PRO A 355 -7.53 -17.82 1.53
C PRO A 355 -8.17 -18.40 2.80
N ARG A 356 -8.09 -17.68 3.91
CA ARG A 356 -8.80 -18.02 5.15
C ARG A 356 -10.28 -17.69 5.01
N SER A 357 -11.14 -18.71 5.19
CA SER A 357 -12.60 -18.60 5.29
C SER A 357 -13.12 -17.80 6.51
N GLU A 358 -12.23 -17.35 7.39
CA GLU A 358 -12.57 -16.70 8.67
C GLU A 358 -12.99 -15.23 8.58
N LEU A 359 -12.72 -14.54 7.46
CA LEU A 359 -13.07 -13.10 7.33
C LEU A 359 -14.55 -12.85 7.04
N LEU A 360 -15.28 -13.85 6.53
CA LEU A 360 -16.72 -13.73 6.24
C LEU A 360 -17.61 -13.91 7.47
N GLU A 361 -17.13 -14.59 8.51
CA GLU A 361 -17.89 -14.71 9.76
C GLU A 361 -17.98 -13.37 10.53
N ARG A 362 -17.00 -12.46 10.39
CA ARG A 362 -17.04 -11.13 11.01
C ARG A 362 -18.02 -10.17 10.34
N ALA A 363 -18.27 -10.29 9.05
CA ALA A 363 -19.24 -9.46 8.33
C ALA A 363 -20.69 -9.90 8.60
N ALA A 364 -20.91 -11.16 8.98
CA ALA A 364 -22.23 -11.71 9.30
C ALA A 364 -22.68 -11.47 10.75
N THR A 365 -21.74 -11.14 11.67
CA THR A 365 -22.06 -10.96 13.10
C THR A 365 -22.37 -9.52 13.51
N ASP A 366 -22.11 -8.54 12.64
CA ASP A 366 -22.35 -7.11 12.94
C ASP A 366 -23.71 -6.57 12.46
N SER A 367 -24.59 -7.45 11.93
CA SER A 367 -25.95 -7.09 11.49
C SER A 367 -27.04 -7.74 12.34
N GLY A 368 -26.86 -7.87 13.64
CA GLY A 368 -27.80 -8.47 14.58
C GLY A 368 -28.18 -7.57 15.73
N ASP A 369 -29.33 -6.96 15.61
CA ASP A 369 -30.31 -6.50 16.61
C ASP A 369 -29.87 -6.37 18.09
N ASP A 370 -29.98 -5.15 18.55
CA ASP A 370 -30.10 -4.74 19.95
C ASP A 370 -31.47 -5.18 20.52
N THR A 371 -31.56 -6.39 21.08
CA THR A 371 -32.58 -6.76 22.05
C THR A 371 -32.00 -7.73 23.08
N GLY A 372 -31.88 -7.23 24.31
CA GLY A 372 -31.34 -7.96 25.45
C GLY A 372 -32.14 -9.21 25.80
N GLN A 373 -31.43 -10.33 25.96
CA GLN A 373 -31.77 -11.38 26.92
C GLN A 373 -30.51 -12.14 27.36
N ARG A 374 -30.26 -12.09 28.67
CA ARG A 374 -29.26 -12.93 29.36
C ARG A 374 -29.57 -14.41 29.16
N VAL A 375 -28.63 -15.17 28.62
CA VAL A 375 -28.66 -16.63 28.68
C VAL A 375 -27.51 -17.10 29.59
N THR A 376 -27.93 -17.75 30.69
CA THR A 376 -27.11 -18.36 31.72
C THR A 376 -26.40 -19.61 31.16
N ILE A 377 -25.08 -19.72 31.37
CA ILE A 377 -24.29 -20.90 31.01
C ILE A 377 -24.44 -21.94 32.12
N PRO A 378 -24.78 -23.20 31.87
CA PRO A 378 -24.70 -24.26 32.85
C PRO A 378 -23.27 -24.79 32.97
N ASN A 379 -22.83 -24.78 34.22
CA ASN A 379 -21.61 -25.39 34.72
C ASN A 379 -21.68 -26.93 34.61
N ILE A 380 -20.76 -27.58 33.92
CA ILE A 380 -20.59 -29.04 33.97
C ILE A 380 -19.23 -29.32 34.62
N GLY A 381 -19.38 -29.84 35.83
CA GLY A 381 -18.29 -30.18 36.72
C GLY A 381 -17.47 -31.40 36.27
N SER A 382 -16.33 -31.45 36.89
CA SER A 382 -15.33 -32.50 37.00
C SER A 382 -15.87 -33.90 37.36
N GLN A 383 -15.36 -34.94 36.69
CA GLN A 383 -15.02 -36.27 37.26
C GLN A 383 -13.99 -36.92 36.33
N ALA A 384 -12.86 -37.14 36.70
CA ALA A 384 -11.98 -38.10 37.34
C ALA A 384 -12.10 -39.55 36.86
N LEU A 385 -10.94 -40.14 36.63
CA LEU A 385 -10.56 -41.56 36.69
C LEU A 385 -10.54 -42.33 35.34
N GLY A 386 -9.31 -42.82 35.08
CA GLY A 386 -8.96 -43.93 34.22
C GLY A 386 -7.58 -43.76 33.66
#